data_0b565180f98708b784953c7e412ca18a
#
_entry.id   0b565180f98708b784953c7e412ca18a
#
_cell.length_a   1.000
_cell.length_b   1.000
_cell.length_c   1.000
_cell.angle_alpha   90.00
_cell.angle_beta   90.00
_cell.angle_gamma   90.00
#
_symmetry.space_group_name_H-M   'P 1'
#
loop_
_entity.id
_entity.type
_entity.pdbx_description
1 polymer ?
#
loop_
_entity_poly.entity_id
_entity_poly.type
_entity_poly.pdbx_seq_one_letter_code
_entity_poly.pdbx_strand_id
1 'polypeptide(L)'
;VRGMTMSSRFRLVLRTSLGFAALGVGSSVCGAGVVALLLLLQGLPSEVGDRGWILSVTAAGIVALALVVGTLWTAWLQRRTAVWFVFGRPPTKAEAERALRLPIDMGIVSGTLWLIGTIVLGALARVLGSWMDALGMALVIGLGGLTTVGLTYLAAEWVARPVMTIALKVTPPKGTLKVTVLTRVVVTWSLASGVPFLGVLLVATPPDLGQGDHVASLIMISVIGLAVGAIGTGLLAKAVATPLHRLRVALDEIARGNKEIVVEVDDSSEIGLLQTSVNDLAAGLREQERMRDLFGRHVGDEVARHALEYGASLSGDVREVTALFVDVVDSTALASRTPPEDLVKMLNRFFTSVVNAVGARGGLVNKFQGDAALCVFGAPTRLADAPTAALSAARAIRDAVRKTGELDLGIGVASGRVFAGQLGTSSRFEYTVIGDAVNEAARLTEDAKSADGRILASEAVLEAALESERAHWKPYAELELRGRQEPTHAWQASVLSPE
;
A
#
# COMPACT_ATOMS: atom_id res chain seq x y z
N VAL A 1 -10.76 3.45 -14.42
CA VAL A 1 -11.75 3.62 -15.50
C VAL A 1 -11.88 5.09 -15.89
N ARG A 2 -11.83 6.06 -14.96
CA ARG A 2 -11.98 7.50 -15.25
C ARG A 2 -10.90 8.11 -16.17
N GLY A 3 -9.72 7.50 -16.29
CA GLY A 3 -8.64 8.00 -17.16
C GLY A 3 -8.56 7.37 -18.56
N MET A 4 -9.39 6.37 -18.86
CA MET A 4 -9.36 5.70 -20.16
C MET A 4 -10.29 6.39 -21.17
N THR A 5 -9.81 6.56 -22.41
CA THR A 5 -10.64 7.10 -23.50
C THR A 5 -11.75 6.10 -23.87
N MET A 6 -12.86 6.59 -24.45
CA MET A 6 -13.98 5.74 -24.87
C MET A 6 -13.54 4.65 -25.87
N SER A 7 -12.61 4.98 -26.76
CA SER A 7 -12.06 4.04 -27.75
C SER A 7 -11.20 2.94 -27.10
N SER A 8 -10.45 3.22 -26.04
CA SER A 8 -9.65 2.23 -25.33
C SER A 8 -10.53 1.28 -24.50
N ARG A 9 -11.61 1.78 -23.91
CA ARG A 9 -12.61 0.97 -23.18
C ARG A 9 -13.31 0.00 -24.14
N PHE A 10 -13.81 0.52 -25.27
CA PHE A 10 -14.48 -0.31 -26.27
C PHE A 10 -13.55 -1.40 -26.81
N ARG A 11 -12.29 -1.07 -27.13
CA ARG A 11 -11.29 -2.07 -27.57
C ARG A 11 -11.03 -3.14 -26.52
N LEU A 12 -10.99 -2.79 -25.24
CA LEU A 12 -10.75 -3.78 -24.17
C LEU A 12 -11.97 -4.70 -23.99
N VAL A 13 -13.20 -4.16 -24.01
CA VAL A 13 -14.44 -4.98 -23.99
C VAL A 13 -14.51 -5.89 -25.20
N LEU A 14 -14.26 -5.37 -26.37
CA LEU A 14 -14.27 -6.17 -27.61
C LEU A 14 -13.22 -7.28 -27.55
N ARG A 15 -12.00 -6.97 -27.10
CA ARG A 15 -10.92 -7.94 -26.94
C ARG A 15 -11.27 -9.03 -25.90
N THR A 16 -11.86 -8.66 -24.77
CA THR A 16 -12.25 -9.65 -23.74
C THR A 16 -13.45 -10.49 -24.19
N SER A 17 -14.48 -9.87 -24.80
CA SER A 17 -15.64 -10.60 -25.30
C SER A 17 -15.29 -11.53 -26.47
N LEU A 18 -14.47 -11.08 -27.42
CA LEU A 18 -13.94 -11.92 -28.47
C LEU A 18 -13.02 -13.02 -27.93
N GLY A 19 -12.22 -12.71 -26.91
CA GLY A 19 -11.38 -13.68 -26.21
C GLY A 19 -12.20 -14.80 -25.59
N PHE A 20 -13.27 -14.48 -24.89
CA PHE A 20 -14.19 -15.48 -24.31
C PHE A 20 -14.94 -16.29 -25.38
N ALA A 21 -15.41 -15.63 -26.43
CA ALA A 21 -16.08 -16.33 -27.54
C ALA A 21 -15.12 -17.29 -28.27
N ALA A 22 -13.93 -16.81 -28.62
CA ALA A 22 -12.88 -17.62 -29.24
C ALA A 22 -12.47 -18.80 -28.34
N LEU A 23 -12.39 -18.57 -27.03
CA LEU A 23 -12.04 -19.59 -26.05
C LEU A 23 -13.16 -20.65 -25.93
N GLY A 24 -14.43 -20.21 -25.81
CA GLY A 24 -15.57 -21.14 -25.73
C GLY A 24 -15.74 -21.99 -26.99
N VAL A 25 -15.67 -21.34 -28.16
CA VAL A 25 -15.74 -22.08 -29.46
C VAL A 25 -14.51 -22.93 -29.67
N GLY A 26 -13.31 -22.36 -29.51
CA GLY A 26 -12.04 -23.05 -29.76
C GLY A 26 -11.82 -24.27 -28.87
N SER A 27 -12.08 -24.14 -27.55
CA SER A 27 -11.95 -25.26 -26.61
C SER A 27 -12.97 -26.38 -26.90
N SER A 28 -14.22 -26.01 -27.23
CA SER A 28 -15.27 -26.98 -27.54
C SER A 28 -15.00 -27.74 -28.87
N VAL A 29 -14.58 -27.03 -29.93
CA VAL A 29 -14.23 -27.63 -31.21
C VAL A 29 -12.99 -28.54 -31.08
N CYS A 30 -11.95 -28.06 -30.39
CA CYS A 30 -10.75 -28.84 -30.13
C CYS A 30 -11.07 -30.10 -29.29
N GLY A 31 -11.83 -29.97 -28.21
CA GLY A 31 -12.23 -31.09 -27.38
C GLY A 31 -13.09 -32.10 -28.13
N ALA A 32 -14.07 -31.66 -28.93
CA ALA A 32 -14.89 -32.53 -29.75
C ALA A 32 -14.07 -33.23 -30.83
N GLY A 33 -13.10 -32.52 -31.45
CA GLY A 33 -12.18 -33.10 -32.44
C GLY A 33 -11.30 -34.20 -31.84
N VAL A 34 -10.78 -33.97 -30.64
CA VAL A 34 -9.98 -34.99 -29.91
C VAL A 34 -10.82 -36.21 -29.58
N VAL A 35 -12.04 -36.03 -29.05
CA VAL A 35 -12.96 -37.16 -28.76
C VAL A 35 -13.33 -37.90 -29.99
N ALA A 36 -13.69 -37.21 -31.09
CA ALA A 36 -14.01 -37.84 -32.37
C ALA A 36 -12.84 -38.67 -32.90
N LEU A 37 -11.61 -38.13 -32.86
CA LEU A 37 -10.42 -38.83 -33.29
C LEU A 37 -10.12 -40.06 -32.42
N LEU A 38 -10.29 -39.98 -31.09
CA LEU A 38 -10.14 -41.12 -30.19
C LEU A 38 -11.16 -42.22 -30.50
N LEU A 39 -12.42 -41.87 -30.75
CA LEU A 39 -13.46 -42.83 -31.10
C LEU A 39 -13.20 -43.49 -32.47
N LEU A 40 -12.66 -42.72 -33.43
CA LEU A 40 -12.25 -43.28 -34.74
C LEU A 40 -11.09 -44.27 -34.64
N LEU A 41 -10.09 -43.97 -33.79
CA LEU A 41 -8.92 -44.85 -33.59
C LEU A 41 -9.28 -46.12 -32.79
N GLN A 42 -10.19 -46.02 -31.84
CA GLN A 42 -10.69 -47.20 -31.10
C GLN A 42 -11.59 -48.12 -31.96
N GLY A 43 -12.08 -47.60 -33.06
CA GLY A 43 -13.10 -48.25 -33.91
C GLY A 43 -14.51 -48.05 -33.37
N LEU A 44 -15.48 -48.09 -34.26
CA LEU A 44 -16.89 -48.13 -33.84
C LEU A 44 -17.20 -49.51 -33.26
N PRO A 45 -18.07 -49.65 -32.24
CA PRO A 45 -18.47 -50.91 -31.70
C PRO A 45 -18.96 -51.83 -32.83
N SER A 46 -18.49 -53.08 -32.84
CA SER A 46 -18.83 -54.05 -33.88
C SER A 46 -20.34 -54.34 -34.03
N GLU A 47 -21.09 -54.15 -32.96
CA GLU A 47 -22.56 -54.32 -32.91
C GLU A 47 -23.33 -53.15 -33.54
N VAL A 48 -22.74 -51.96 -33.65
CA VAL A 48 -23.39 -50.78 -34.23
C VAL A 48 -23.40 -50.83 -35.76
N GLY A 49 -22.43 -51.52 -36.40
CA GLY A 49 -22.40 -51.82 -37.83
C GLY A 49 -22.80 -50.65 -38.73
N ASP A 50 -23.70 -50.91 -39.70
CA ASP A 50 -24.23 -49.92 -40.64
C ASP A 50 -24.96 -48.73 -40.02
N ARG A 51 -25.27 -48.75 -38.72
CA ARG A 51 -25.96 -47.65 -37.97
C ARG A 51 -25.00 -46.65 -37.33
N GLY A 52 -23.69 -46.84 -37.46
CA GLY A 52 -22.66 -45.93 -36.91
C GLY A 52 -22.77 -44.47 -37.39
N TRP A 53 -23.32 -44.25 -38.60
CA TRP A 53 -23.61 -42.91 -39.11
C TRP A 53 -24.62 -42.15 -38.25
N ILE A 54 -25.57 -42.82 -37.58
CA ILE A 54 -26.54 -42.17 -36.65
C ILE A 54 -25.82 -41.54 -35.48
N LEU A 55 -24.84 -42.24 -34.89
CA LEU A 55 -23.99 -41.70 -33.83
C LEU A 55 -23.19 -40.48 -34.29
N SER A 56 -22.59 -40.58 -35.47
CA SER A 56 -21.76 -39.50 -36.05
C SER A 56 -22.60 -38.24 -36.36
N VAL A 57 -23.77 -38.41 -36.98
CA VAL A 57 -24.67 -37.28 -37.29
C VAL A 57 -25.24 -36.66 -36.00
N THR A 58 -25.63 -37.49 -35.04
CA THR A 58 -26.14 -36.99 -33.75
C THR A 58 -25.03 -36.24 -32.97
N ALA A 59 -23.81 -36.77 -32.95
CA ALA A 59 -22.66 -36.11 -32.33
C ALA A 59 -22.38 -34.75 -32.98
N ALA A 60 -22.35 -34.69 -34.30
CA ALA A 60 -22.18 -33.42 -35.05
C ALA A 60 -23.30 -32.41 -34.74
N GLY A 61 -24.56 -32.88 -34.68
CA GLY A 61 -25.71 -32.06 -34.31
C GLY A 61 -25.60 -31.51 -32.88
N ILE A 62 -25.20 -32.34 -31.91
CA ILE A 62 -24.99 -31.93 -30.51
C ILE A 62 -23.86 -30.89 -30.40
N VAL A 63 -22.74 -31.11 -31.09
CA VAL A 63 -21.62 -30.15 -31.12
C VAL A 63 -22.07 -28.81 -31.71
N ALA A 64 -22.77 -28.83 -32.85
CA ALA A 64 -23.28 -27.61 -33.47
C ALA A 64 -24.28 -26.88 -32.54
N LEU A 65 -25.20 -27.60 -31.91
CA LEU A 65 -26.13 -27.03 -30.94
C LEU A 65 -25.41 -26.49 -29.70
N ALA A 66 -24.43 -27.23 -29.16
CA ALA A 66 -23.64 -26.81 -28.01
C ALA A 66 -22.83 -25.54 -28.29
N LEU A 67 -22.27 -25.37 -29.50
CA LEU A 67 -21.57 -24.16 -29.93
C LEU A 67 -22.53 -22.95 -29.94
N VAL A 68 -23.74 -23.11 -30.50
CA VAL A 68 -24.74 -22.01 -30.52
C VAL A 68 -25.22 -21.66 -29.10
N VAL A 69 -25.68 -22.65 -28.35
CA VAL A 69 -26.20 -22.45 -26.99
C VAL A 69 -25.10 -21.93 -26.07
N GLY A 70 -23.90 -22.50 -26.13
CA GLY A 70 -22.75 -22.07 -25.32
C GLY A 70 -22.34 -20.64 -25.62
N THR A 71 -22.31 -20.24 -26.90
CA THR A 71 -22.00 -18.86 -27.30
C THR A 71 -23.05 -17.88 -26.80
N LEU A 72 -24.34 -18.19 -26.97
CA LEU A 72 -25.44 -17.34 -26.49
C LEU A 72 -25.44 -17.23 -24.96
N TRP A 73 -25.23 -18.33 -24.25
CA TRP A 73 -25.20 -18.35 -22.79
C TRP A 73 -24.00 -17.55 -22.27
N THR A 74 -22.84 -17.73 -22.85
CA THR A 74 -21.63 -16.95 -22.52
C THR A 74 -21.83 -15.47 -22.80
N ALA A 75 -22.41 -15.09 -23.94
CA ALA A 75 -22.72 -13.70 -24.26
C ALA A 75 -23.71 -13.07 -23.26
N TRP A 76 -24.71 -13.85 -22.81
CA TRP A 76 -25.65 -13.43 -21.79
C TRP A 76 -24.99 -13.18 -20.43
N LEU A 77 -24.07 -14.05 -19.99
CA LEU A 77 -23.30 -13.87 -18.76
C LEU A 77 -22.42 -12.60 -18.83
N GLN A 78 -21.74 -12.40 -19.97
CA GLN A 78 -20.84 -11.25 -20.16
C GLN A 78 -21.58 -9.92 -20.29
N ARG A 79 -22.82 -9.91 -20.83
CA ARG A 79 -23.61 -8.70 -21.03
C ARG A 79 -23.70 -7.83 -19.79
N ARG A 80 -23.93 -8.43 -18.62
CA ARG A 80 -24.05 -7.73 -17.35
C ARG A 80 -22.72 -7.18 -16.82
N THR A 81 -21.62 -7.78 -17.21
CA THR A 81 -20.28 -7.34 -16.84
C THR A 81 -19.78 -6.25 -17.80
N ALA A 82 -20.10 -6.33 -19.08
CA ALA A 82 -19.70 -5.36 -20.08
C ALA A 82 -20.37 -3.98 -19.89
N VAL A 83 -21.60 -3.93 -19.41
CA VAL A 83 -22.40 -2.69 -19.29
C VAL A 83 -21.67 -1.61 -18.47
N TRP A 84 -21.28 -1.88 -17.23
CA TRP A 84 -20.63 -0.88 -16.39
C TRP A 84 -19.26 -0.44 -16.94
N PHE A 85 -18.60 -1.36 -17.66
CA PHE A 85 -17.30 -1.07 -18.25
C PHE A 85 -17.42 -0.17 -19.50
N VAL A 86 -18.37 -0.43 -20.39
CA VAL A 86 -18.64 0.39 -21.58
C VAL A 86 -19.04 1.79 -21.19
N PHE A 87 -19.94 1.94 -20.21
CA PHE A 87 -20.37 3.26 -19.73
C PHE A 87 -19.33 3.97 -18.85
N GLY A 88 -18.19 3.34 -18.56
CA GLY A 88 -17.08 3.95 -17.82
C GLY A 88 -17.37 4.30 -16.38
N ARG A 89 -18.45 3.74 -15.80
CA ARG A 89 -18.75 3.90 -14.39
C ARG A 89 -18.04 2.81 -13.55
N PRO A 90 -17.75 3.07 -12.27
CA PRO A 90 -17.27 2.01 -11.37
C PRO A 90 -18.36 0.93 -11.23
N PRO A 91 -17.97 -0.36 -11.12
CA PRO A 91 -18.93 -1.42 -10.84
C PRO A 91 -19.54 -1.25 -9.44
N THR A 92 -20.79 -1.63 -9.29
CA THR A 92 -21.37 -1.86 -7.97
C THR A 92 -20.75 -3.12 -7.35
N LYS A 93 -20.87 -3.29 -6.02
CA LYS A 93 -20.34 -4.47 -5.33
C LYS A 93 -20.87 -5.78 -5.95
N ALA A 94 -22.16 -5.85 -6.25
CA ALA A 94 -22.77 -7.02 -6.88
C ALA A 94 -22.27 -7.27 -8.32
N GLU A 95 -21.96 -6.23 -9.08
CA GLU A 95 -21.38 -6.34 -10.42
C GLU A 95 -19.91 -6.81 -10.36
N ALA A 96 -19.14 -6.30 -9.40
CA ALA A 96 -17.78 -6.74 -9.16
C ALA A 96 -17.72 -8.22 -8.76
N GLU A 97 -18.57 -8.67 -7.84
CA GLU A 97 -18.64 -10.07 -7.44
C GLU A 97 -19.01 -11.00 -8.59
N ARG A 98 -19.90 -10.57 -9.51
CA ARG A 98 -20.22 -11.34 -10.73
C ARG A 98 -19.03 -11.40 -11.68
N ALA A 99 -18.32 -10.28 -11.87
CA ALA A 99 -17.13 -10.27 -12.72
C ALA A 99 -16.05 -11.23 -12.21
N LEU A 100 -15.87 -11.34 -10.89
CA LEU A 100 -14.94 -12.29 -10.27
C LEU A 100 -15.36 -13.76 -10.43
N ARG A 101 -16.63 -14.04 -10.68
CA ARG A 101 -17.13 -15.40 -10.94
C ARG A 101 -17.07 -15.84 -12.39
N LEU A 102 -16.81 -14.95 -13.33
CA LEU A 102 -16.81 -15.25 -14.76
C LEU A 102 -16.04 -16.54 -15.16
N PRO A 103 -14.80 -16.79 -14.67
CA PRO A 103 -14.09 -18.00 -15.02
C PRO A 103 -14.80 -19.29 -14.59
N ILE A 104 -15.41 -19.26 -13.38
CA ILE A 104 -16.18 -20.39 -12.83
C ILE A 104 -17.45 -20.61 -13.67
N ASP A 105 -18.18 -19.53 -13.97
CA ASP A 105 -19.41 -19.58 -14.74
C ASP A 105 -19.15 -20.14 -16.16
N MET A 106 -18.01 -19.77 -16.78
CA MET A 106 -17.58 -20.33 -18.06
C MET A 106 -17.31 -21.84 -17.97
N GLY A 107 -16.63 -22.27 -16.90
CA GLY A 107 -16.41 -23.68 -16.61
C GLY A 107 -17.74 -24.45 -16.42
N ILE A 108 -18.71 -23.88 -15.72
CA ILE A 108 -20.03 -24.46 -15.51
C ILE A 108 -20.78 -24.59 -16.84
N VAL A 109 -20.78 -23.56 -17.68
CA VAL A 109 -21.44 -23.62 -19.00
C VAL A 109 -20.84 -24.76 -19.85
N SER A 110 -19.49 -24.79 -19.94
CA SER A 110 -18.78 -25.84 -20.67
C SER A 110 -19.09 -27.23 -20.10
N GLY A 111 -19.02 -27.39 -18.77
CA GLY A 111 -19.29 -28.66 -18.09
C GLY A 111 -20.72 -29.16 -18.30
N THR A 112 -21.69 -28.26 -18.24
CA THR A 112 -23.12 -28.60 -18.46
C THR A 112 -23.33 -29.12 -19.90
N LEU A 113 -22.76 -28.45 -20.91
CA LEU A 113 -22.90 -28.85 -22.30
C LEU A 113 -22.23 -30.23 -22.58
N TRP A 114 -21.02 -30.43 -22.02
CA TRP A 114 -20.33 -31.71 -22.12
C TRP A 114 -21.05 -32.84 -21.40
N LEU A 115 -21.63 -32.58 -20.22
CA LEU A 115 -22.41 -33.56 -19.47
C LEU A 115 -23.63 -33.99 -20.26
N ILE A 116 -24.38 -33.04 -20.83
CA ILE A 116 -25.53 -33.32 -21.69
C ILE A 116 -25.12 -34.19 -22.89
N GLY A 117 -24.02 -33.79 -23.55
CA GLY A 117 -23.45 -34.56 -24.67
C GLY A 117 -23.09 -35.99 -24.27
N THR A 118 -22.44 -36.19 -23.15
CA THR A 118 -22.07 -37.50 -22.60
C THR A 118 -23.31 -38.37 -22.33
N ILE A 119 -24.33 -37.81 -21.71
CA ILE A 119 -25.57 -38.54 -21.39
C ILE A 119 -26.32 -38.93 -22.67
N VAL A 120 -26.50 -37.99 -23.61
CA VAL A 120 -27.24 -38.24 -24.84
C VAL A 120 -26.55 -39.26 -25.73
N LEU A 121 -25.25 -39.12 -25.98
CA LEU A 121 -24.49 -40.02 -26.82
C LEU A 121 -24.28 -41.39 -26.15
N GLY A 122 -24.09 -41.44 -24.82
CA GLY A 122 -24.01 -42.65 -24.05
C GLY A 122 -25.33 -43.43 -24.09
N ALA A 123 -26.47 -42.73 -23.93
CA ALA A 123 -27.80 -43.34 -24.06
C ALA A 123 -28.10 -43.86 -25.47
N LEU A 124 -27.68 -43.09 -26.49
CA LEU A 124 -27.82 -43.53 -27.90
C LEU A 124 -26.94 -44.76 -28.20
N ALA A 125 -25.70 -44.79 -27.69
CA ALA A 125 -24.82 -45.96 -27.81
C ALA A 125 -25.44 -47.19 -27.13
N ARG A 126 -26.15 -47.04 -25.99
CA ARG A 126 -26.86 -48.13 -25.33
C ARG A 126 -28.02 -48.66 -26.13
N VAL A 127 -28.72 -47.81 -26.87
CA VAL A 127 -29.84 -48.22 -27.74
C VAL A 127 -29.37 -48.94 -29.01
N LEU A 128 -28.23 -48.52 -29.55
CA LEU A 128 -27.67 -49.03 -30.80
C LEU A 128 -26.71 -50.23 -30.60
N GLY A 129 -26.21 -50.45 -29.40
CA GLY A 129 -25.19 -51.44 -29.05
C GLY A 129 -25.33 -51.99 -27.64
N SER A 130 -24.22 -52.43 -27.07
CA SER A 130 -24.17 -53.06 -25.76
C SER A 130 -24.08 -52.03 -24.62
N TRP A 131 -24.25 -52.49 -23.37
CA TRP A 131 -23.99 -51.67 -22.18
C TRP A 131 -22.54 -51.25 -22.04
N MET A 132 -21.60 -52.10 -22.48
CA MET A 132 -20.17 -51.82 -22.42
C MET A 132 -19.81 -50.72 -23.42
N ASP A 133 -20.39 -50.71 -24.62
CA ASP A 133 -20.21 -49.65 -25.61
C ASP A 133 -20.68 -48.28 -25.08
N ALA A 134 -21.88 -48.28 -24.44
CA ALA A 134 -22.40 -47.09 -23.82
C ALA A 134 -21.48 -46.55 -22.75
N LEU A 135 -20.96 -47.41 -21.88
CA LEU A 135 -20.03 -47.04 -20.81
C LEU A 135 -18.69 -46.54 -21.39
N GLY A 136 -18.08 -47.24 -22.35
CA GLY A 136 -16.85 -46.85 -23.01
C GLY A 136 -16.97 -45.48 -23.67
N MET A 137 -18.04 -45.25 -24.43
CA MET A 137 -18.32 -43.98 -25.09
C MET A 137 -18.52 -42.83 -24.07
N ALA A 138 -19.30 -43.08 -23.02
CA ALA A 138 -19.54 -42.11 -21.97
C ALA A 138 -18.24 -41.72 -21.23
N LEU A 139 -17.34 -42.70 -21.00
CA LEU A 139 -16.03 -42.41 -20.36
C LEU A 139 -15.12 -41.61 -21.27
N VAL A 140 -15.02 -41.91 -22.55
CA VAL A 140 -14.18 -41.17 -23.51
C VAL A 140 -14.68 -39.72 -23.66
N ILE A 141 -16.00 -39.55 -23.86
CA ILE A 141 -16.60 -38.21 -23.98
C ILE A 141 -16.47 -37.45 -22.65
N GLY A 142 -16.68 -38.10 -21.50
CA GLY A 142 -16.55 -37.52 -20.19
C GLY A 142 -15.14 -37.03 -19.86
N LEU A 143 -14.10 -37.83 -20.20
CA LEU A 143 -12.69 -37.42 -20.01
C LEU A 143 -12.32 -36.25 -20.93
N GLY A 144 -12.76 -36.26 -22.22
CA GLY A 144 -12.59 -35.15 -23.14
C GLY A 144 -13.31 -33.86 -22.64
N GLY A 145 -14.52 -34.05 -22.10
CA GLY A 145 -15.28 -32.97 -21.46
C GLY A 145 -14.56 -32.39 -20.27
N LEU A 146 -14.07 -33.21 -19.35
CA LEU A 146 -13.34 -32.78 -18.18
C LEU A 146 -12.08 -31.97 -18.56
N THR A 147 -11.35 -32.44 -19.57
CA THR A 147 -10.19 -31.73 -20.14
C THR A 147 -10.61 -30.35 -20.68
N THR A 148 -11.67 -30.32 -21.48
CA THR A 148 -12.18 -29.05 -22.05
C THR A 148 -12.64 -28.06 -21.00
N VAL A 149 -13.36 -28.51 -19.97
CA VAL A 149 -13.81 -27.68 -18.85
C VAL A 149 -12.65 -27.07 -18.08
N GLY A 150 -11.63 -27.88 -17.74
CA GLY A 150 -10.47 -27.42 -17.02
C GLY A 150 -9.64 -26.40 -17.81
N LEU A 151 -9.40 -26.66 -19.11
CA LEU A 151 -8.73 -25.70 -19.99
C LEU A 151 -9.55 -24.41 -20.15
N THR A 152 -10.86 -24.52 -20.33
CA THR A 152 -11.76 -23.38 -20.43
C THR A 152 -11.69 -22.52 -19.17
N TYR A 153 -11.69 -23.13 -17.99
CA TYR A 153 -11.56 -22.44 -16.71
C TYR A 153 -10.23 -21.68 -16.59
N LEU A 154 -9.08 -22.36 -16.82
CA LEU A 154 -7.76 -21.75 -16.71
C LEU A 154 -7.55 -20.61 -17.72
N ALA A 155 -8.00 -20.80 -18.94
CA ALA A 155 -7.87 -19.78 -19.96
C ALA A 155 -8.86 -18.62 -19.79
N ALA A 156 -10.08 -18.90 -19.28
CA ALA A 156 -11.06 -17.87 -18.93
C ALA A 156 -10.54 -16.95 -17.83
N GLU A 157 -9.83 -17.49 -16.85
CA GLU A 157 -9.18 -16.71 -15.81
C GLU A 157 -8.14 -15.74 -16.37
N TRP A 158 -7.34 -16.18 -17.32
CA TRP A 158 -6.36 -15.32 -18.00
C TRP A 158 -7.04 -14.20 -18.82
N VAL A 159 -8.10 -14.53 -19.56
CA VAL A 159 -8.88 -13.56 -20.35
C VAL A 159 -9.63 -12.57 -19.47
N ALA A 160 -10.14 -13.00 -18.31
CA ALA A 160 -10.89 -12.17 -17.38
C ALA A 160 -10.03 -11.18 -16.58
N ARG A 161 -8.73 -11.39 -16.46
CA ARG A 161 -7.82 -10.57 -15.63
C ARG A 161 -8.05 -9.06 -15.72
N PRO A 162 -8.12 -8.42 -16.92
CA PRO A 162 -8.28 -6.98 -17.01
C PRO A 162 -9.58 -6.46 -16.39
N VAL A 163 -10.65 -7.27 -16.44
CA VAL A 163 -11.96 -6.95 -15.86
C VAL A 163 -11.93 -7.22 -14.35
N MET A 164 -11.30 -8.32 -13.93
CA MET A 164 -11.14 -8.70 -12.52
C MET A 164 -10.33 -7.67 -11.74
N THR A 165 -9.25 -7.14 -12.30
CA THR A 165 -8.44 -6.09 -11.66
C THR A 165 -9.26 -4.85 -11.31
N ILE A 166 -10.22 -4.46 -12.18
CA ILE A 166 -11.10 -3.32 -11.91
C ILE A 166 -12.14 -3.68 -10.85
N ALA A 167 -12.68 -4.89 -10.89
CA ALA A 167 -13.63 -5.39 -9.89
C ALA A 167 -13.00 -5.47 -8.50
N LEU A 168 -11.75 -5.92 -8.40
CA LEU A 168 -11.00 -6.05 -7.15
C LEU A 168 -10.69 -4.70 -6.48
N LYS A 169 -10.65 -3.60 -7.23
CA LYS A 169 -10.55 -2.24 -6.65
C LYS A 169 -11.79 -1.85 -5.83
N VAL A 170 -12.95 -2.40 -6.15
CA VAL A 170 -14.22 -2.15 -5.43
C VAL A 170 -14.48 -3.21 -4.37
N THR A 171 -14.09 -4.45 -4.66
CA THR A 171 -14.31 -5.60 -3.76
C THR A 171 -12.97 -6.34 -3.62
N PRO A 172 -12.04 -5.82 -2.79
CA PRO A 172 -10.79 -6.51 -2.52
C PRO A 172 -11.05 -7.87 -1.85
N PRO A 173 -10.19 -8.86 -2.06
CA PRO A 173 -10.35 -10.18 -1.45
C PRO A 173 -10.27 -10.04 0.08
N LYS A 174 -11.30 -10.54 0.77
CA LYS A 174 -11.40 -10.53 2.24
C LYS A 174 -11.97 -11.87 2.73
N GLY A 175 -11.34 -12.43 3.75
CA GLY A 175 -11.88 -13.62 4.44
C GLY A 175 -11.83 -14.90 3.61
N THR A 176 -12.97 -15.61 3.50
CA THR A 176 -13.08 -16.89 2.80
C THR A 176 -12.93 -16.72 1.28
N LEU A 177 -11.87 -17.27 0.73
CA LEU A 177 -11.56 -17.24 -0.70
C LEU A 177 -12.42 -18.28 -1.44
N LYS A 178 -13.06 -17.88 -2.55
CA LYS A 178 -13.88 -18.79 -3.38
C LYS A 178 -13.02 -19.63 -4.33
N VAL A 179 -11.86 -19.14 -4.72
CA VAL A 179 -10.89 -19.81 -5.57
C VAL A 179 -9.53 -19.69 -4.91
N THR A 180 -8.90 -20.82 -4.66
CA THR A 180 -7.59 -20.90 -4.02
C THR A 180 -6.51 -21.28 -5.06
N VAL A 181 -5.26 -20.98 -4.75
CA VAL A 181 -4.12 -21.47 -5.54
C VAL A 181 -4.16 -23.02 -5.59
N LEU A 182 -4.56 -23.67 -4.49
CA LEU A 182 -4.70 -25.12 -4.45
C LEU A 182 -5.69 -25.63 -5.50
N THR A 183 -6.84 -24.98 -5.68
CA THR A 183 -7.82 -25.35 -6.71
C THR A 183 -7.20 -25.32 -8.10
N ARG A 184 -6.41 -24.27 -8.42
CA ARG A 184 -5.70 -24.18 -9.71
C ARG A 184 -4.67 -25.29 -9.88
N VAL A 185 -3.92 -25.61 -8.83
CA VAL A 185 -2.94 -26.71 -8.84
C VAL A 185 -3.64 -28.04 -9.09
N VAL A 186 -4.72 -28.33 -8.39
CA VAL A 186 -5.49 -29.59 -8.54
C VAL A 186 -6.08 -29.70 -9.94
N VAL A 187 -6.68 -28.64 -10.48
CA VAL A 187 -7.19 -28.62 -11.86
C VAL A 187 -6.07 -28.87 -12.84
N THR A 188 -4.93 -28.17 -12.71
CA THR A 188 -3.78 -28.35 -13.61
C THR A 188 -3.22 -29.77 -13.53
N TRP A 189 -3.09 -30.33 -12.32
CA TRP A 189 -2.65 -31.72 -12.14
C TRP A 189 -3.62 -32.71 -12.76
N SER A 190 -4.93 -32.52 -12.55
CA SER A 190 -5.95 -33.36 -13.16
C SER A 190 -5.87 -33.38 -14.69
N LEU A 191 -5.63 -32.19 -15.28
CA LEU A 191 -5.47 -32.06 -16.74
C LEU A 191 -4.17 -32.64 -17.25
N ALA A 192 -3.06 -32.42 -16.53
CA ALA A 192 -1.73 -32.82 -16.98
C ALA A 192 -1.45 -34.31 -16.79
N SER A 193 -2.06 -34.94 -15.79
CA SER A 193 -1.76 -36.32 -15.38
C SER A 193 -3.00 -37.16 -15.16
N GLY A 194 -3.97 -36.68 -14.38
CA GLY A 194 -5.13 -37.49 -13.98
C GLY A 194 -5.96 -37.98 -15.16
N VAL A 195 -6.41 -37.08 -16.00
CA VAL A 195 -7.24 -37.41 -17.19
C VAL A 195 -6.49 -38.24 -18.23
N PRO A 196 -5.26 -37.88 -18.66
CA PRO A 196 -4.48 -38.71 -19.56
C PRO A 196 -4.22 -40.11 -19.01
N PHE A 197 -3.86 -40.23 -17.72
CA PHE A 197 -3.62 -41.51 -17.10
C PHE A 197 -4.86 -42.42 -17.10
N LEU A 198 -6.02 -41.86 -16.75
CA LEU A 198 -7.29 -42.57 -16.82
C LEU A 198 -7.62 -42.97 -18.25
N GLY A 199 -7.35 -42.11 -19.22
CA GLY A 199 -7.50 -42.42 -20.65
C GLY A 199 -6.62 -43.60 -21.12
N VAL A 200 -5.34 -43.60 -20.71
CA VAL A 200 -4.41 -44.71 -20.98
C VAL A 200 -4.90 -45.99 -20.33
N LEU A 201 -5.34 -45.93 -19.07
CA LEU A 201 -5.87 -47.10 -18.36
C LEU A 201 -7.11 -47.66 -19.04
N LEU A 202 -8.00 -46.80 -19.54
CA LEU A 202 -9.22 -47.19 -20.26
C LEU A 202 -8.89 -47.93 -21.55
N VAL A 203 -7.89 -47.48 -22.32
CA VAL A 203 -7.47 -48.10 -23.56
C VAL A 203 -6.66 -49.39 -23.31
N ALA A 204 -5.91 -49.47 -22.21
CA ALA A 204 -5.08 -50.62 -21.86
C ALA A 204 -5.85 -51.79 -21.23
N THR A 205 -7.02 -51.56 -20.65
CA THR A 205 -7.87 -52.63 -20.09
C THR A 205 -8.79 -53.15 -21.18
N PRO A 206 -8.61 -54.41 -21.63
CA PRO A 206 -9.41 -54.91 -22.71
C PRO A 206 -10.78 -55.39 -22.22
N PRO A 207 -11.86 -54.81 -22.69
CA PRO A 207 -12.94 -55.61 -23.22
C PRO A 207 -12.77 -55.67 -24.74
N ASP A 208 -13.35 -56.67 -25.40
CA ASP A 208 -13.38 -56.88 -26.87
C ASP A 208 -13.98 -55.66 -27.64
N LEU A 209 -13.50 -54.46 -27.37
CA LEU A 209 -13.97 -53.20 -27.94
C LEU A 209 -13.24 -52.96 -29.29
N GLY A 210 -13.69 -53.64 -30.31
CA GLY A 210 -13.35 -53.36 -31.69
C GLY A 210 -11.89 -53.69 -32.12
N GLN A 211 -11.66 -53.87 -33.45
CA GLN A 211 -10.34 -54.05 -34.06
C GLN A 211 -9.60 -52.69 -34.23
N GLY A 212 -9.68 -51.77 -33.24
CA GLY A 212 -9.03 -50.48 -33.34
C GLY A 212 -7.52 -50.51 -33.09
N ASP A 213 -6.82 -49.50 -33.56
CA ASP A 213 -5.40 -49.33 -33.29
C ASP A 213 -5.14 -48.78 -31.89
N HIS A 214 -5.04 -49.69 -30.91
CA HIS A 214 -4.79 -49.34 -29.49
C HIS A 214 -3.47 -48.61 -29.31
N VAL A 215 -2.42 -48.92 -30.14
CA VAL A 215 -1.13 -48.24 -30.03
C VAL A 215 -1.23 -46.78 -30.47
N ALA A 216 -1.93 -46.52 -31.58
CA ALA A 216 -2.19 -45.15 -32.02
C ALA A 216 -3.01 -44.34 -31.02
N SER A 217 -4.03 -44.95 -30.39
CA SER A 217 -4.83 -44.34 -29.35
C SER A 217 -4.00 -43.97 -28.11
N LEU A 218 -3.12 -44.87 -27.65
CA LEU A 218 -2.23 -44.63 -26.51
C LEU A 218 -1.22 -43.52 -26.82
N ILE A 219 -0.61 -43.52 -28.01
CA ILE A 219 0.30 -42.44 -28.44
C ILE A 219 -0.44 -41.10 -28.47
N MET A 220 -1.63 -41.06 -29.06
CA MET A 220 -2.41 -39.84 -29.18
C MET A 220 -2.80 -39.27 -27.80
N ILE A 221 -3.32 -40.10 -26.87
CA ILE A 221 -3.65 -39.69 -25.52
C ILE A 221 -2.40 -39.11 -24.81
N SER A 222 -1.24 -39.81 -24.99
CA SER A 222 0.01 -39.37 -24.38
C SER A 222 0.49 -38.02 -24.92
N VAL A 223 0.43 -37.82 -26.25
CA VAL A 223 0.82 -36.55 -26.89
C VAL A 223 -0.11 -35.41 -26.47
N ILE A 224 -1.42 -35.65 -26.49
CA ILE A 224 -2.40 -34.63 -26.06
C ILE A 224 -2.23 -34.33 -24.59
N GLY A 225 -2.08 -35.33 -23.72
CA GLY A 225 -1.84 -35.17 -22.30
C GLY A 225 -0.59 -34.33 -22.01
N LEU A 226 0.51 -34.60 -22.72
CA LEU A 226 1.73 -33.84 -22.62
C LEU A 226 1.54 -32.37 -23.05
N ALA A 227 0.87 -32.16 -24.20
CA ALA A 227 0.60 -30.79 -24.69
C ALA A 227 -0.32 -29.99 -23.75
N VAL A 228 -1.43 -30.61 -23.33
CA VAL A 228 -2.37 -29.98 -22.36
C VAL A 228 -1.68 -29.72 -21.03
N GLY A 229 -0.89 -30.67 -20.53
CA GLY A 229 -0.12 -30.54 -19.31
C GLY A 229 0.90 -29.41 -19.38
N ALA A 230 1.64 -29.31 -20.50
CA ALA A 230 2.60 -28.21 -20.69
C ALA A 230 1.92 -26.85 -20.73
N ILE A 231 0.80 -26.72 -21.46
CA ILE A 231 0.02 -25.49 -21.53
C ILE A 231 -0.53 -25.13 -20.15
N GLY A 232 -1.18 -26.07 -19.45
CA GLY A 232 -1.77 -25.85 -18.13
C GLY A 232 -0.72 -25.45 -17.08
N THR A 233 0.42 -26.15 -17.06
CA THR A 233 1.53 -25.83 -16.16
C THR A 233 2.12 -24.45 -16.47
N GLY A 234 2.28 -24.10 -17.75
CA GLY A 234 2.76 -22.78 -18.16
C GLY A 234 1.81 -21.65 -17.74
N LEU A 235 0.50 -21.85 -17.87
CA LEU A 235 -0.51 -20.90 -17.42
C LEU A 235 -0.49 -20.75 -15.90
N LEU A 236 -0.40 -21.84 -15.15
CA LEU A 236 -0.29 -21.84 -13.68
C LEU A 236 0.99 -21.16 -13.22
N ALA A 237 2.14 -21.50 -13.82
CA ALA A 237 3.41 -20.88 -13.48
C ALA A 237 3.38 -19.35 -13.65
N LYS A 238 2.83 -18.85 -14.76
CA LYS A 238 2.65 -17.41 -14.98
C LYS A 238 1.64 -16.79 -13.99
N ALA A 239 0.58 -17.51 -13.65
CA ALA A 239 -0.43 -17.03 -12.73
C ALA A 239 0.10 -16.86 -11.30
N VAL A 240 1.10 -17.64 -10.91
CA VAL A 240 1.70 -17.61 -9.55
C VAL A 240 3.01 -16.82 -9.53
N ALA A 241 3.94 -17.12 -10.43
CA ALA A 241 5.28 -16.54 -10.39
C ALA A 241 5.31 -15.04 -10.67
N THR A 242 4.49 -14.56 -11.61
CA THR A 242 4.48 -13.13 -11.97
C THR A 242 3.99 -12.22 -10.81
N PRO A 243 2.85 -12.49 -10.15
CA PRO A 243 2.42 -11.71 -8.99
C PRO A 243 3.40 -11.79 -7.82
N LEU A 244 3.96 -12.96 -7.52
CA LEU A 244 4.95 -13.12 -6.45
C LEU A 244 6.21 -12.29 -6.71
N HIS A 245 6.69 -12.26 -7.95
CA HIS A 245 7.82 -11.40 -8.32
C HIS A 245 7.51 -9.92 -8.11
N ARG A 246 6.31 -9.46 -8.51
CA ARG A 246 5.88 -8.07 -8.28
C ARG A 246 5.78 -7.74 -6.80
N LEU A 247 5.25 -8.66 -5.97
CA LEU A 247 5.19 -8.52 -4.52
C LEU A 247 6.58 -8.39 -3.90
N ARG A 248 7.53 -9.24 -4.34
CA ARG A 248 8.91 -9.16 -3.87
C ARG A 248 9.54 -7.80 -4.18
N VAL A 249 9.41 -7.33 -5.43
CA VAL A 249 9.94 -6.02 -5.83
C VAL A 249 9.30 -4.89 -5.00
N ALA A 250 8.00 -4.95 -4.76
CA ALA A 250 7.31 -3.95 -3.96
C ALA A 250 7.78 -3.93 -2.50
N LEU A 251 7.99 -5.11 -1.89
CA LEU A 251 8.53 -5.22 -0.53
C LEU A 251 9.97 -4.70 -0.45
N ASP A 252 10.81 -5.00 -1.45
CA ASP A 252 12.17 -4.47 -1.53
C ASP A 252 12.17 -2.93 -1.62
N GLU A 253 11.25 -2.34 -2.37
CA GLU A 253 11.10 -0.87 -2.46
C GLU A 253 10.60 -0.26 -1.15
N ILE A 254 9.63 -0.88 -0.47
CA ILE A 254 9.18 -0.45 0.86
C ILE A 254 10.34 -0.51 1.86
N ALA A 255 11.15 -1.57 1.84
CA ALA A 255 12.33 -1.71 2.70
C ALA A 255 13.38 -0.62 2.44
N ARG A 256 13.50 -0.12 1.20
CA ARG A 256 14.36 1.03 0.85
C ARG A 256 13.76 2.38 1.20
N GLY A 257 12.56 2.42 1.80
CA GLY A 257 11.89 3.65 2.22
C GLY A 257 10.88 4.21 1.22
N ASN A 258 10.67 3.59 0.06
CA ASN A 258 9.64 4.00 -0.88
C ASN A 258 8.25 3.47 -0.43
N LYS A 259 7.55 4.25 0.35
CA LYS A 259 6.24 3.90 0.91
C LYS A 259 5.07 4.25 -0.01
N GLU A 260 5.31 4.98 -1.10
CA GLU A 260 4.27 5.38 -2.07
C GLU A 260 3.91 4.28 -3.06
N ILE A 261 4.60 3.14 -3.01
CA ILE A 261 4.35 2.02 -3.91
C ILE A 261 2.97 1.42 -3.68
N VAL A 262 2.29 1.09 -4.79
CA VAL A 262 0.99 0.41 -4.78
C VAL A 262 1.09 -0.81 -5.68
N VAL A 263 0.84 -1.98 -5.12
CA VAL A 263 0.75 -3.25 -5.86
C VAL A 263 -0.65 -3.37 -6.45
N GLU A 264 -0.73 -3.65 -7.75
CA GLU A 264 -2.00 -3.91 -8.42
C GLU A 264 -2.57 -5.25 -7.96
N VAL A 265 -3.80 -5.24 -7.41
CA VAL A 265 -4.51 -6.45 -7.00
C VAL A 265 -5.20 -7.02 -8.24
N ASP A 266 -4.62 -8.08 -8.82
CA ASP A 266 -5.07 -8.69 -10.08
C ASP A 266 -5.55 -10.15 -9.92
N ASP A 267 -5.60 -10.65 -8.69
CA ASP A 267 -5.96 -12.00 -8.33
C ASP A 267 -7.00 -12.02 -7.20
N SER A 268 -7.89 -13.01 -7.20
CA SER A 268 -8.92 -13.20 -6.15
C SER A 268 -8.58 -14.34 -5.17
N SER A 269 -7.41 -14.97 -5.30
CA SER A 269 -6.88 -16.03 -4.44
C SER A 269 -6.04 -15.48 -3.29
N GLU A 270 -5.31 -16.36 -2.59
CA GLU A 270 -4.35 -16.02 -1.54
C GLU A 270 -3.31 -14.99 -2.01
N ILE A 271 -2.97 -15.02 -3.30
CA ILE A 271 -2.03 -14.05 -3.90
C ILE A 271 -2.63 -12.64 -3.88
N GLY A 272 -3.91 -12.49 -4.24
CA GLY A 272 -4.59 -11.19 -4.17
C GLY A 272 -4.77 -10.69 -2.74
N LEU A 273 -4.95 -11.60 -1.79
CA LEU A 273 -4.97 -11.25 -0.37
C LEU A 273 -3.59 -10.71 0.07
N LEU A 274 -2.50 -11.37 -0.35
CA LEU A 274 -1.14 -10.87 -0.09
C LEU A 274 -0.89 -9.50 -0.73
N GLN A 275 -1.34 -9.30 -1.97
CA GLN A 275 -1.24 -7.99 -2.64
C GLN A 275 -1.96 -6.90 -1.85
N THR A 276 -3.16 -7.19 -1.33
CA THR A 276 -3.91 -6.27 -0.48
C THR A 276 -3.17 -5.99 0.82
N SER A 277 -2.66 -7.03 1.49
CA SER A 277 -1.93 -6.90 2.76
C SER A 277 -0.66 -6.04 2.61
N VAL A 278 0.07 -6.16 1.49
CA VAL A 278 1.23 -5.31 1.20
C VAL A 278 0.82 -3.85 1.01
N ASN A 279 -0.30 -3.58 0.33
CA ASN A 279 -0.82 -2.22 0.20
C ASN A 279 -1.27 -1.62 1.54
N ASP A 280 -1.91 -2.42 2.39
CA ASP A 280 -2.33 -2.01 3.73
C ASP A 280 -1.11 -1.71 4.62
N LEU A 281 -0.05 -2.54 4.53
CA LEU A 281 1.23 -2.29 5.20
C LEU A 281 1.86 -0.97 4.75
N ALA A 282 1.95 -0.73 3.44
CA ALA A 282 2.49 0.52 2.90
C ALA A 282 1.67 1.74 3.36
N ALA A 283 0.34 1.62 3.38
CA ALA A 283 -0.55 2.67 3.90
C ALA A 283 -0.34 2.94 5.40
N GLY A 284 -0.19 1.89 6.20
CA GLY A 284 0.10 2.00 7.65
C GLY A 284 1.44 2.69 7.92
N LEU A 285 2.48 2.35 7.15
CA LEU A 285 3.79 3.00 7.27
C LEU A 285 3.76 4.49 6.87
N ARG A 286 2.98 4.87 5.85
CA ARG A 286 2.78 6.29 5.49
C ARG A 286 2.06 7.06 6.60
N GLU A 287 1.03 6.47 7.18
CA GLU A 287 0.29 7.10 8.28
C GLU A 287 1.15 7.26 9.52
N GLN A 288 1.97 6.24 9.84
CA GLN A 288 2.92 6.32 10.94
C GLN A 288 3.94 7.46 10.73
N GLU A 289 4.47 7.61 9.51
CA GLU A 289 5.41 8.68 9.18
C GLU A 289 4.75 10.06 9.27
N ARG A 290 3.53 10.18 8.73
CA ARG A 290 2.74 11.41 8.85
C ARG A 290 2.48 11.80 10.31
N MET A 291 2.11 10.83 11.14
CA MET A 291 1.93 11.06 12.58
C MET A 291 3.23 11.50 13.25
N ARG A 292 4.37 10.87 12.87
CA ARG A 292 5.68 11.25 13.38
C ARG A 292 6.09 12.68 12.97
N ASP A 293 5.85 13.07 11.71
CA ASP A 293 6.13 14.43 11.22
C ASP A 293 5.25 15.47 11.94
N LEU A 294 3.96 15.19 12.09
CA LEU A 294 3.05 16.06 12.85
C LEU A 294 3.47 16.19 14.31
N PHE A 295 3.86 15.08 14.94
CA PHE A 295 4.33 15.10 16.33
C PHE A 295 5.63 15.90 16.46
N GLY A 296 6.60 15.70 15.55
CA GLY A 296 7.85 16.47 15.52
C GLY A 296 7.61 17.97 15.38
N ARG A 297 6.68 18.40 14.53
CA ARG A 297 6.31 19.81 14.38
C ARG A 297 5.65 20.43 15.61
N HIS A 298 4.91 19.64 16.40
CA HIS A 298 4.25 20.13 17.62
C HIS A 298 5.16 20.16 18.83
N VAL A 299 6.08 19.22 18.96
CA VAL A 299 6.90 19.02 20.16
C VAL A 299 8.36 19.45 19.95
N GLY A 300 8.78 19.55 18.68
CA GLY A 300 10.17 19.74 18.24
C GLY A 300 10.84 18.39 17.95
N ASP A 301 11.58 18.33 16.83
CA ASP A 301 12.20 17.08 16.33
C ASP A 301 13.18 16.46 17.33
N GLU A 302 13.90 17.29 18.10
CA GLU A 302 14.87 16.85 19.11
C GLU A 302 14.18 16.12 20.28
N VAL A 303 13.06 16.68 20.78
CA VAL A 303 12.26 16.09 21.85
C VAL A 303 11.54 14.83 21.36
N ALA A 304 11.03 14.84 20.12
CA ALA A 304 10.38 13.68 19.52
C ALA A 304 11.40 12.52 19.34
N ARG A 305 12.61 12.81 18.90
CA ARG A 305 13.69 11.83 18.78
C ARG A 305 14.08 11.26 20.14
N HIS A 306 14.29 12.14 21.13
CA HIS A 306 14.64 11.72 22.50
C HIS A 306 13.56 10.81 23.11
N ALA A 307 12.28 11.14 22.92
CA ALA A 307 11.17 10.31 23.39
C ALA A 307 11.10 8.94 22.69
N LEU A 308 11.48 8.86 21.41
CA LEU A 308 11.55 7.59 20.66
C LEU A 308 12.73 6.71 21.08
N GLU A 309 13.88 7.31 21.42
CA GLU A 309 15.09 6.59 21.82
C GLU A 309 15.05 6.09 23.26
N TYR A 310 14.54 6.91 24.18
CA TYR A 310 14.59 6.66 25.63
C TYR A 310 13.23 6.35 26.27
N GLY A 311 12.17 6.38 25.46
CA GLY A 311 10.80 6.17 25.93
C GLY A 311 10.17 7.45 26.51
N ALA A 312 8.84 7.44 26.55
CA ALA A 312 8.04 8.55 27.10
C ALA A 312 7.69 8.27 28.56
N SER A 313 8.70 8.24 29.46
CA SER A 313 8.49 8.13 30.91
C SER A 313 8.57 9.50 31.56
N LEU A 314 7.82 9.69 32.67
CA LEU A 314 7.96 10.87 33.54
C LEU A 314 9.33 10.85 34.22
N SER A 315 10.38 11.15 33.49
CA SER A 315 11.77 11.13 33.95
C SER A 315 12.48 12.39 33.50
N GLY A 316 13.48 12.77 34.23
CA GLY A 316 14.38 13.89 33.95
C GLY A 316 15.58 13.85 34.85
N ASP A 317 16.53 14.70 34.58
CA ASP A 317 17.74 14.83 35.37
C ASP A 317 18.06 16.31 35.68
N VAL A 318 18.89 16.49 36.71
CA VAL A 318 19.40 17.83 37.04
C VAL A 318 20.69 18.03 36.21
N ARG A 319 20.66 19.09 35.41
CA ARG A 319 21.82 19.45 34.56
C ARG A 319 22.03 20.94 34.45
N GLU A 320 23.18 21.32 33.99
CA GLU A 320 23.45 22.72 33.64
C GLU A 320 22.94 23.01 32.25
N VAL A 321 22.17 24.09 32.10
CA VAL A 321 21.66 24.58 30.85
C VAL A 321 21.81 26.10 30.77
N THR A 322 21.74 26.64 29.58
CA THR A 322 21.52 28.06 29.35
C THR A 322 20.12 28.27 28.82
N ALA A 323 19.32 29.00 29.54
CA ALA A 323 17.97 29.42 29.15
C ALA A 323 18.04 30.78 28.45
N LEU A 324 17.29 30.92 27.36
CA LEU A 324 17.09 32.15 26.63
C LEU A 324 15.59 32.39 26.50
N PHE A 325 15.10 33.50 27.04
CA PHE A 325 13.77 33.99 26.74
C PHE A 325 13.84 35.13 25.74
N VAL A 326 12.89 35.16 24.84
CA VAL A 326 12.66 36.30 23.93
C VAL A 326 11.18 36.65 23.97
N ASP A 327 10.86 37.94 24.03
CA ASP A 327 9.49 38.44 24.13
C ASP A 327 9.35 39.74 23.31
N VAL A 328 8.13 39.96 22.78
CA VAL A 328 7.84 41.14 21.94
C VAL A 328 7.51 42.34 22.85
N VAL A 329 8.05 43.50 22.52
CA VAL A 329 7.77 44.76 23.22
C VAL A 329 6.35 45.24 22.88
N ASP A 330 5.58 45.65 23.89
CA ASP A 330 4.24 46.21 23.74
C ASP A 330 3.26 45.34 22.91
N SER A 331 3.39 44.02 23.01
CA SER A 331 2.58 43.08 22.24
C SER A 331 1.06 43.24 22.46
N THR A 332 0.64 43.57 23.66
CA THR A 332 -0.77 43.85 23.97
C THR A 332 -1.29 45.06 23.19
N ALA A 333 -0.49 46.13 23.14
CA ALA A 333 -0.83 47.31 22.35
C ALA A 333 -0.79 47.06 20.84
N LEU A 334 0.14 46.16 20.38
CA LEU A 334 0.21 45.72 19.00
C LEU A 334 -1.04 44.92 18.64
N ALA A 335 -1.45 43.96 19.49
CA ALA A 335 -2.64 43.14 19.30
C ALA A 335 -3.94 43.96 19.22
N SER A 336 -4.04 45.08 19.96
CA SER A 336 -5.22 45.94 19.93
C SER A 336 -5.36 46.78 18.64
N ARG A 337 -4.25 46.94 17.90
CA ARG A 337 -4.18 47.82 16.69
C ARG A 337 -4.03 47.05 15.39
N THR A 338 -3.71 45.76 15.45
CA THR A 338 -3.41 44.92 14.28
C THR A 338 -4.51 43.86 14.13
N PRO A 339 -5.04 43.65 12.91
CA PRO A 339 -5.94 42.54 12.63
C PRO A 339 -5.32 41.21 13.09
N PRO A 340 -6.07 40.29 13.71
CA PRO A 340 -5.51 39.04 14.25
C PRO A 340 -4.75 38.20 13.23
N GLU A 341 -5.21 38.14 11.97
CA GLU A 341 -4.55 37.42 10.89
C GLU A 341 -3.18 37.98 10.54
N ASP A 342 -3.02 39.30 10.58
CA ASP A 342 -1.75 39.97 10.25
C ASP A 342 -0.79 39.87 11.43
N LEU A 343 -1.30 39.99 12.64
CA LEU A 343 -0.52 39.74 13.86
C LEU A 343 0.07 38.33 13.87
N VAL A 344 -0.74 37.31 13.55
CA VAL A 344 -0.26 35.91 13.45
C VAL A 344 0.82 35.77 12.38
N LYS A 345 0.69 36.43 11.24
CA LYS A 345 1.73 36.41 10.18
C LYS A 345 3.03 37.05 10.66
N MET A 346 2.96 38.18 11.40
CA MET A 346 4.13 38.85 11.99
C MET A 346 4.82 37.97 13.03
N LEU A 347 4.05 37.39 13.95
CA LEU A 347 4.57 36.48 14.98
C LEU A 347 5.18 35.21 14.35
N ASN A 348 4.59 34.64 13.29
CA ASN A 348 5.18 33.49 12.58
C ASN A 348 6.52 33.82 11.94
N ARG A 349 6.71 35.02 11.37
CA ARG A 349 8.02 35.45 10.85
C ARG A 349 9.03 35.64 11.97
N PHE A 350 8.62 36.25 13.09
CA PHE A 350 9.43 36.39 14.29
C PHE A 350 9.87 35.02 14.82
N PHE A 351 8.94 34.11 15.07
CA PHE A 351 9.28 32.75 15.55
C PHE A 351 10.14 31.96 14.57
N THR A 352 9.97 32.15 13.26
CA THR A 352 10.86 31.57 12.26
C THR A 352 12.29 32.05 12.44
N SER A 353 12.49 33.32 12.73
CA SER A 353 13.81 33.89 13.01
C SER A 353 14.42 33.32 14.29
N VAL A 354 13.60 33.15 15.34
CA VAL A 354 14.01 32.53 16.61
C VAL A 354 14.42 31.07 16.39
N VAL A 355 13.57 30.26 15.75
CA VAL A 355 13.83 28.83 15.49
C VAL A 355 15.11 28.66 14.70
N ASN A 356 15.31 29.45 13.63
CA ASN A 356 16.51 29.38 12.79
C ASN A 356 17.78 29.75 13.55
N ALA A 357 17.74 30.84 14.34
CA ALA A 357 18.91 31.29 15.08
C ALA A 357 19.32 30.32 16.20
N VAL A 358 18.33 29.78 16.92
CA VAL A 358 18.52 28.81 18.01
C VAL A 358 18.97 27.45 17.45
N GLY A 359 18.28 26.92 16.43
CA GLY A 359 18.60 25.62 15.82
C GLY A 359 19.97 25.60 15.17
N ALA A 360 20.38 26.68 14.49
CA ALA A 360 21.73 26.79 13.88
C ALA A 360 22.87 26.72 14.91
N ARG A 361 22.58 26.87 16.21
CA ARG A 361 23.54 26.84 17.31
C ARG A 361 23.31 25.67 18.29
N GLY A 362 22.54 24.67 17.87
CA GLY A 362 22.28 23.45 18.64
C GLY A 362 21.38 23.66 19.87
N GLY A 363 20.61 24.75 19.89
CA GLY A 363 19.60 25.00 20.91
C GLY A 363 18.24 24.42 20.53
N LEU A 364 17.39 24.22 21.53
CA LEU A 364 16.00 23.81 21.41
C LEU A 364 15.07 25.00 21.68
N VAL A 365 14.12 25.29 20.80
CA VAL A 365 12.95 26.10 21.15
C VAL A 365 11.99 25.19 21.91
N ASN A 366 11.92 25.34 23.23
CA ASN A 366 11.17 24.47 24.10
C ASN A 366 9.66 24.70 23.97
N LYS A 367 9.24 25.96 24.01
CA LYS A 367 7.83 26.35 23.84
C LYS A 367 7.66 27.80 23.43
N PHE A 368 6.54 28.05 22.76
CA PHE A 368 6.00 29.38 22.54
C PHE A 368 4.97 29.72 23.63
N GLN A 369 5.02 30.93 24.21
CA GLN A 369 4.10 31.40 25.26
C GLN A 369 3.47 32.71 24.81
N GLY A 370 2.42 32.63 23.98
CA GLY A 370 1.83 33.83 23.37
C GLY A 370 2.77 34.41 22.31
N ASP A 371 3.35 35.56 22.65
CA ASP A 371 4.33 36.29 21.85
C ASP A 371 5.78 36.09 22.31
N ALA A 372 5.99 35.26 23.32
CA ALA A 372 7.30 34.89 23.84
C ALA A 372 7.74 33.49 23.41
N ALA A 373 9.04 33.24 23.45
CA ALA A 373 9.60 31.91 23.28
C ALA A 373 10.65 31.60 24.35
N LEU A 374 10.55 30.38 24.92
CA LEU A 374 11.61 29.80 25.76
C LEU A 374 12.50 28.92 24.92
N CYS A 375 13.79 29.21 24.88
CA CYS A 375 14.81 28.45 24.23
C CYS A 375 15.81 27.89 25.24
N VAL A 376 16.31 26.68 25.01
CA VAL A 376 17.20 25.98 25.93
C VAL A 376 18.43 25.44 25.18
N PHE A 377 19.59 25.63 25.76
CA PHE A 377 20.86 25.10 25.25
C PHE A 377 21.45 24.15 26.30
N GLY A 378 21.80 22.93 25.89
CA GLY A 378 22.30 21.89 26.79
C GLY A 378 21.27 20.85 27.25
N ALA A 379 20.02 20.95 26.75
CA ALA A 379 18.95 19.95 26.93
C ALA A 379 18.01 19.93 25.72
N PRO A 380 17.42 18.77 25.34
CA PRO A 380 17.65 17.42 25.88
C PRO A 380 19.05 16.88 25.55
N THR A 381 19.68 17.35 24.49
CA THR A 381 21.03 16.98 24.08
C THR A 381 22.06 17.86 24.76
N ARG A 382 23.15 17.27 25.26
CA ARG A 382 24.24 18.03 25.84
C ARG A 382 24.93 18.88 24.76
N LEU A 383 25.19 20.13 25.09
CA LEU A 383 25.94 21.06 24.25
C LEU A 383 27.18 21.53 25.02
N ALA A 384 28.35 21.31 24.47
CA ALA A 384 29.63 21.57 25.18
C ALA A 384 29.83 23.03 25.55
N ASP A 385 29.34 23.97 24.74
CA ASP A 385 29.45 25.40 24.94
C ASP A 385 28.08 26.07 24.81
N ALA A 386 27.18 25.64 25.68
CA ALA A 386 25.81 26.17 25.73
C ALA A 386 25.75 27.68 26.01
N PRO A 387 26.56 28.27 26.89
CA PRO A 387 26.55 29.71 27.15
C PRO A 387 26.92 30.54 25.90
N THR A 388 28.01 30.24 25.23
CA THR A 388 28.45 30.97 24.00
C THR A 388 27.39 30.82 22.90
N ALA A 389 26.83 29.60 22.72
CA ALA A 389 25.81 29.36 21.73
C ALA A 389 24.54 30.18 22.00
N ALA A 390 24.10 30.26 23.24
CA ALA A 390 22.91 31.04 23.64
C ALA A 390 23.10 32.53 23.44
N LEU A 391 24.26 33.07 23.87
CA LEU A 391 24.58 34.50 23.72
C LEU A 391 24.67 34.89 22.21
N SER A 392 25.33 34.07 21.40
CA SER A 392 25.38 34.26 19.97
C SER A 392 24.01 34.15 19.29
N ALA A 393 23.13 33.21 19.78
CA ALA A 393 21.74 33.11 19.30
C ALA A 393 20.95 34.37 19.63
N ALA A 394 21.07 34.88 20.84
CA ALA A 394 20.38 36.11 21.27
C ALA A 394 20.74 37.30 20.33
N ARG A 395 22.02 37.50 20.05
CA ARG A 395 22.45 38.55 19.11
C ARG A 395 21.89 38.32 17.71
N ALA A 396 21.92 37.08 17.20
CA ALA A 396 21.41 36.76 15.89
C ALA A 396 19.88 36.97 15.77
N ILE A 397 19.12 36.62 16.81
CA ILE A 397 17.66 36.87 16.87
C ILE A 397 17.40 38.38 16.80
N ARG A 398 18.06 39.18 17.68
CA ARG A 398 17.91 40.64 17.68
C ARG A 398 18.20 41.22 16.29
N ASP A 399 19.33 40.86 15.69
CA ASP A 399 19.74 41.41 14.43
C ASP A 399 18.80 41.01 13.27
N ALA A 400 18.28 39.79 13.29
CA ALA A 400 17.28 39.33 12.34
C ALA A 400 15.97 40.12 12.44
N VAL A 401 15.46 40.31 13.67
CA VAL A 401 14.21 41.03 13.90
C VAL A 401 14.38 42.52 13.58
N ARG A 402 15.49 43.16 13.96
CA ARG A 402 15.78 44.54 13.59
C ARG A 402 15.82 44.79 12.08
N LYS A 403 16.32 43.82 11.30
CA LYS A 403 16.32 43.91 9.84
C LYS A 403 14.92 43.97 9.23
N THR A 404 13.93 43.32 9.84
CA THR A 404 12.56 43.37 9.37
C THR A 404 11.86 44.71 9.73
N GLY A 405 12.24 45.31 10.84
CA GLY A 405 11.61 46.53 11.34
C GLY A 405 10.14 46.41 11.77
N GLU A 406 9.62 45.17 11.80
CA GLU A 406 8.20 44.92 12.05
C GLU A 406 7.86 44.86 13.55
N LEU A 407 8.80 44.34 14.36
CA LEU A 407 8.66 44.13 15.81
C LEU A 407 9.89 44.62 16.54
N ASP A 408 9.69 44.98 17.81
CA ASP A 408 10.76 45.18 18.79
C ASP A 408 10.71 44.08 19.84
N LEU A 409 11.81 43.75 20.49
CA LEU A 409 11.94 42.60 21.37
C LEU A 409 12.83 42.88 22.58
N GLY A 410 12.64 42.10 23.64
CA GLY A 410 13.59 41.92 24.74
C GLY A 410 14.09 40.50 24.79
N ILE A 411 15.35 40.28 25.09
CA ILE A 411 15.96 38.96 25.28
C ILE A 411 16.68 38.90 26.60
N GLY A 412 16.40 37.86 27.40
CA GLY A 412 17.10 37.52 28.61
C GLY A 412 17.81 36.18 28.52
N VAL A 413 19.07 36.10 28.95
CA VAL A 413 19.88 34.89 28.94
C VAL A 413 20.45 34.61 30.33
N ALA A 414 20.25 33.39 30.83
CA ALA A 414 20.79 32.96 32.13
C ALA A 414 21.20 31.49 32.12
N SER A 415 22.26 31.16 32.84
CA SER A 415 22.77 29.78 32.97
C SER A 415 22.68 29.27 34.39
N GLY A 416 22.42 28.00 34.56
CA GLY A 416 22.44 27.37 35.87
C GLY A 416 21.87 25.96 35.87
N ARG A 417 21.84 25.37 37.04
CA ARG A 417 21.30 24.03 37.29
C ARG A 417 19.77 24.05 37.22
N VAL A 418 19.20 23.20 36.39
CA VAL A 418 17.77 23.01 36.23
C VAL A 418 17.42 21.54 36.24
N PHE A 419 16.18 21.22 36.56
CA PHE A 419 15.59 19.95 36.19
C PHE A 419 15.18 20.02 34.72
N ALA A 420 15.64 19.10 33.90
CA ALA A 420 15.27 18.97 32.49
C ALA A 420 14.64 17.61 32.26
N GLY A 421 13.40 17.57 31.83
CA GLY A 421 12.68 16.30 31.66
C GLY A 421 11.19 16.46 31.38
N GLN A 422 10.49 15.34 31.45
CA GLN A 422 9.04 15.30 31.23
C GLN A 422 8.28 15.62 32.52
N LEU A 423 7.45 16.63 32.48
CA LEU A 423 6.61 17.08 33.57
C LEU A 423 5.14 16.96 33.17
N GLY A 424 4.31 16.44 34.07
CA GLY A 424 2.87 16.34 33.87
C GLY A 424 2.25 15.12 34.53
N THR A 425 1.26 14.56 33.87
CA THR A 425 0.53 13.35 34.28
C THR A 425 0.78 12.21 33.30
N SER A 426 0.38 11.00 33.64
CA SER A 426 0.47 9.85 32.73
C SER A 426 -0.30 10.03 31.41
N SER A 427 -1.32 10.91 31.40
CA SER A 427 -2.15 11.18 30.20
C SER A 427 -1.73 12.43 29.43
N ARG A 428 -0.95 13.33 30.05
CA ARG A 428 -0.48 14.57 29.43
C ARG A 428 0.79 15.03 30.10
N PHE A 429 1.87 15.08 29.38
CA PHE A 429 3.16 15.57 29.82
C PHE A 429 3.81 16.44 28.75
N GLU A 430 4.76 17.24 29.17
CA GLU A 430 5.50 18.17 28.33
C GLU A 430 6.98 18.09 28.72
N TYR A 431 7.89 18.08 27.74
CA TYR A 431 9.30 18.23 28.02
C TYR A 431 9.58 19.67 28.37
N THR A 432 10.16 19.91 29.55
CA THR A 432 10.41 21.27 30.00
C THR A 432 11.64 21.34 30.91
N VAL A 433 12.11 22.54 31.14
CA VAL A 433 13.19 22.86 32.07
C VAL A 433 12.64 23.71 33.22
N ILE A 434 13.02 23.36 34.44
CA ILE A 434 12.57 24.09 35.64
C ILE A 434 13.78 24.36 36.56
N GLY A 435 13.99 25.63 36.92
CA GLY A 435 15.07 26.05 37.80
C GLY A 435 15.20 27.54 37.83
N ASP A 436 16.06 28.05 38.76
CA ASP A 436 16.25 29.49 38.97
C ASP A 436 16.74 30.19 37.69
N ALA A 437 17.66 29.56 36.92
CA ALA A 437 18.15 30.12 35.67
C ALA A 437 17.05 30.43 34.65
N VAL A 438 15.98 29.62 34.62
CA VAL A 438 14.84 29.83 33.69
C VAL A 438 14.05 31.07 34.13
N ASN A 439 13.83 31.22 35.44
CA ASN A 439 13.15 32.40 36.01
C ASN A 439 13.97 33.67 35.84
N GLU A 440 15.30 33.58 36.04
CA GLU A 440 16.23 34.68 35.85
C GLU A 440 16.23 35.15 34.38
N ALA A 441 16.34 34.26 33.42
CA ALA A 441 16.23 34.60 32.01
C ALA A 441 14.90 35.31 31.67
N ALA A 442 13.78 34.80 32.20
CA ALA A 442 12.46 35.41 31.97
C ALA A 442 12.38 36.83 32.55
N ARG A 443 12.99 37.11 33.74
CA ARG A 443 13.00 38.44 34.33
C ARG A 443 13.93 39.40 33.58
N LEU A 444 15.13 38.93 33.21
CA LEU A 444 16.05 39.73 32.40
C LEU A 444 15.41 40.12 31.06
N THR A 445 14.49 39.31 30.49
CA THR A 445 13.78 39.64 29.25
C THR A 445 12.93 40.91 29.41
N GLU A 446 12.25 41.07 30.51
CA GLU A 446 11.45 42.29 30.77
C GLU A 446 12.32 43.53 30.89
N ASP A 447 13.42 43.45 31.66
CA ASP A 447 14.36 44.58 31.80
C ASP A 447 15.07 44.88 30.48
N ALA A 448 15.34 43.86 29.65
CA ALA A 448 15.95 44.01 28.35
C ALA A 448 15.11 44.83 27.36
N LYS A 449 13.79 44.88 27.53
CA LYS A 449 12.89 45.72 26.71
C LYS A 449 13.23 47.22 26.83
N SER A 450 13.83 47.64 27.98
CA SER A 450 14.26 49.01 28.22
C SER A 450 15.73 49.27 27.97
N ALA A 451 16.53 48.24 27.76
CA ALA A 451 17.95 48.34 27.50
C ALA A 451 18.26 48.69 26.02
N ASP A 452 19.23 49.53 25.75
CA ASP A 452 19.62 49.96 24.37
C ASP A 452 19.93 48.76 23.46
N GLY A 453 20.59 47.75 24.03
CA GLY A 453 20.98 46.53 23.31
C GLY A 453 19.85 45.53 23.06
N ARG A 454 18.70 45.67 23.75
CA ARG A 454 17.57 44.76 23.75
C ARG A 454 17.91 43.34 24.22
N ILE A 455 19.11 43.11 24.76
CA ILE A 455 19.54 41.81 25.27
C ILE A 455 20.24 42.03 26.60
N LEU A 456 19.82 41.30 27.64
CA LEU A 456 20.49 41.21 28.93
C LEU A 456 20.88 39.76 29.23
N ALA A 457 22.05 39.58 29.81
CA ALA A 457 22.56 38.26 30.22
C ALA A 457 23.06 38.31 31.64
N SER A 458 22.88 37.26 32.43
CA SER A 458 23.46 37.16 33.76
C SER A 458 24.97 36.99 33.70
N GLU A 459 25.66 37.41 34.75
CA GLU A 459 27.13 37.27 34.86
C GLU A 459 27.58 35.81 34.72
N ALA A 460 26.85 34.89 35.32
CA ALA A 460 27.15 33.44 35.22
C ALA A 460 27.22 32.92 33.79
N VAL A 461 26.37 33.44 32.88
CA VAL A 461 26.46 33.09 31.45
C VAL A 461 27.75 33.61 30.82
N LEU A 462 28.11 34.85 31.16
CA LEU A 462 29.31 35.50 30.61
C LEU A 462 30.60 34.82 31.10
N GLU A 463 30.62 34.45 32.39
CA GLU A 463 31.79 33.75 32.94
C GLU A 463 32.04 32.38 32.31
N ALA A 464 30.95 31.68 32.02
CA ALA A 464 30.99 30.37 31.38
C ALA A 464 31.18 30.41 29.83
N ALA A 465 31.01 31.58 29.21
CA ALA A 465 31.16 31.73 27.77
C ALA A 465 32.62 31.91 27.33
N LEU A 466 32.91 31.57 26.08
CA LEU A 466 34.21 31.80 25.43
C LEU A 466 34.50 33.29 25.35
N GLU A 467 35.81 33.65 25.47
CA GLU A 467 36.28 35.03 25.46
C GLU A 467 35.91 35.79 24.19
N SER A 468 35.91 35.08 23.04
CA SER A 468 35.47 35.64 21.77
C SER A 468 34.02 36.13 21.75
N GLU A 469 33.14 35.45 22.47
CA GLU A 469 31.74 35.90 22.61
C GLU A 469 31.62 36.98 23.67
N ARG A 470 32.32 36.81 24.78
CA ARG A 470 32.34 37.76 25.90
C ARG A 470 32.72 39.18 25.47
N ALA A 471 33.63 39.35 24.52
CA ALA A 471 34.06 40.64 23.95
C ALA A 471 32.89 41.46 23.34
N HIS A 472 31.77 40.85 23.03
CA HIS A 472 30.58 41.54 22.51
C HIS A 472 29.66 42.10 23.62
N TRP A 473 30.03 41.96 24.88
CA TRP A 473 29.19 42.29 26.02
C TRP A 473 29.90 43.34 26.92
N LYS A 474 29.07 44.18 27.57
CA LYS A 474 29.54 45.17 28.55
C LYS A 474 28.66 45.12 29.82
N PRO A 475 29.18 45.42 31.00
CA PRO A 475 28.39 45.55 32.20
C PRO A 475 27.23 46.52 32.00
N TYR A 476 26.03 46.14 32.54
CA TYR A 476 24.85 46.98 32.44
C TYR A 476 24.48 47.58 33.79
N ALA A 477 23.99 46.76 34.69
CA ALA A 477 23.56 47.20 36.04
C ALA A 477 23.46 45.98 36.97
N GLU A 478 23.38 46.26 38.24
CA GLU A 478 22.96 45.35 39.27
C GLU A 478 21.43 45.46 39.40
N LEU A 479 20.71 44.33 39.15
CA LEU A 479 19.25 44.30 39.09
C LEU A 479 18.67 43.48 40.25
N GLU A 480 17.70 44.05 40.96
CA GLU A 480 16.87 43.30 41.92
C GLU A 480 15.72 42.61 41.20
N LEU A 481 15.89 41.36 40.83
CA LEU A 481 14.90 40.60 40.12
C LEU A 481 13.83 40.05 41.08
N ARG A 482 12.56 40.27 40.77
CA ARG A 482 11.44 39.87 41.63
C ARG A 482 11.46 38.36 41.90
N GLY A 483 11.55 37.97 43.19
CA GLY A 483 11.57 36.56 43.63
C GLY A 483 12.95 35.98 43.82
N ARG A 484 14.02 36.67 43.53
CA ARG A 484 15.39 36.30 43.90
C ARG A 484 15.82 37.06 45.17
N GLN A 485 16.67 36.42 45.98
CA GLN A 485 17.19 37.03 47.24
C GLN A 485 18.50 37.78 46.96
N GLU A 486 19.26 37.40 45.96
CA GLU A 486 20.52 38.02 45.57
C GLU A 486 20.33 38.86 44.30
N PRO A 487 20.94 40.06 44.24
CA PRO A 487 20.95 40.87 43.04
C PRO A 487 21.62 40.12 41.87
N THR A 488 21.15 40.39 40.64
CA THR A 488 21.75 39.84 39.42
C THR A 488 22.64 40.90 38.76
N HIS A 489 23.92 40.62 38.62
CA HIS A 489 24.80 41.44 37.77
C HIS A 489 24.50 41.18 36.32
N ALA A 490 23.86 42.14 35.67
CA ALA A 490 23.42 42.01 34.27
C ALA A 490 24.45 42.65 33.32
N TRP A 491 24.60 41.98 32.18
CA TRP A 491 25.45 42.43 31.05
C TRP A 491 24.57 42.68 29.84
N GLN A 492 24.83 43.71 29.09
CA GLN A 492 24.12 43.96 27.81
C GLN A 492 25.00 43.73 26.60
N ALA A 493 24.39 43.26 25.49
CA ALA A 493 25.07 43.15 24.23
C ALA A 493 25.48 44.53 23.67
N SER A 494 26.70 44.68 23.24
CA SER A 494 27.17 45.91 22.55
C SER A 494 26.36 46.14 21.27
N VAL A 495 25.90 47.36 21.07
CA VAL A 495 25.26 47.73 19.79
C VAL A 495 26.42 48.03 18.86
N LEU A 496 26.61 47.21 17.82
CA LEU A 496 27.52 47.58 16.73
C LEU A 496 26.92 48.85 16.09
N SER A 497 27.65 49.99 16.18
CA SER A 497 27.27 51.15 15.38
C SER A 497 27.33 50.77 13.91
N PRO A 498 26.30 51.12 13.10
CA PRO A 498 26.42 50.91 11.66
C PRO A 498 27.60 51.78 11.17
N GLU A 499 28.64 51.11 10.60
CA GLU A 499 29.61 51.76 9.75
C GLU A 499 28.99 52.23 8.45
#